data_83f06c84aa06ac16dfc9cee235ec4ae6
#
_entry.id   83f06c84aa06ac16dfc9cee235ec4ae6
#
_cell.length_a   1.000
_cell.length_b   1.000
_cell.length_c   1.000
_cell.angle_alpha   90.00
_cell.angle_beta   90.00
_cell.angle_gamma   90.00
#
_symmetry.space_group_name_H-M   'P 1'
#
loop_
_entity.id
_entity.type
_entity.pdbx_description
1 polymer ?
#
loop_
_entity_poly.entity_id
_entity_poly.type
_entity_poly.pdbx_seq_one_letter_code
_entity_poly.pdbx_strand_id
1 'polypeptide(L)'
;MAIGPVQLIVLGFNHPDFHGEVIAELERLHESGTVRVIDSLVVYKDADGDLEVEHLSNLTKEEAIELGSKIGALIGLGIEGEEGMEVGAEAGAEQAAEEGIHPLSGVAAEEWDVLEDIPNDTAAALILLEHHWAVPLRDAIARAGGFRLSDGFISPLDLVAIGLMSADEAKELHVQETSGAAKA
;
A
#
# COMPACT_ATOMS: atom_id res chain seq x y z
N MET A 1 14.70 -8.96 7.74
CA MET A 1 13.44 -9.58 7.26
C MET A 1 13.34 -9.44 5.75
N ALA A 2 12.85 -10.47 5.03
CA ALA A 2 12.61 -10.33 3.59
C ALA A 2 11.26 -9.62 3.38
N ILE A 3 11.21 -8.63 2.49
CA ILE A 3 9.96 -7.96 2.12
C ILE A 3 9.21 -8.79 1.05
N GLY A 4 7.90 -8.93 1.19
CA GLY A 4 7.01 -9.55 0.20
C GLY A 4 6.70 -8.64 -0.99
N PRO A 5 5.86 -9.10 -1.92
CA PRO A 5 5.30 -8.21 -2.93
C PRO A 5 4.52 -7.06 -2.28
N VAL A 6 4.71 -5.86 -2.79
CA VAL A 6 4.02 -4.65 -2.32
C VAL A 6 2.99 -4.23 -3.36
N GLN A 7 1.80 -3.89 -2.89
CA GLN A 7 0.70 -3.39 -3.70
C GLN A 7 0.29 -2.00 -3.20
N LEU A 8 0.07 -1.08 -4.14
CA LEU A 8 -0.59 0.18 -3.86
C LEU A 8 -2.06 0.07 -4.30
N ILE A 9 -2.97 0.43 -3.39
CA ILE A 9 -4.39 0.54 -3.65
C ILE A 9 -4.75 2.02 -3.55
N VAL A 10 -5.47 2.54 -4.55
CA VAL A 10 -6.00 3.91 -4.56
C VAL A 10 -7.51 3.83 -4.59
N LEU A 11 -8.16 4.44 -3.62
CA LEU A 11 -9.60 4.41 -3.42
C LEU A 11 -10.15 5.84 -3.44
N GLY A 12 -11.32 6.03 -4.05
CA GLY A 12 -12.06 7.29 -4.00
C GLY A 12 -13.36 7.11 -3.21
N PHE A 13 -13.75 8.13 -2.43
CA PHE A 13 -14.96 8.16 -1.63
C PHE A 13 -15.75 9.44 -1.91
N ASN A 14 -16.98 9.29 -2.35
CA ASN A 14 -17.93 10.40 -2.47
C ASN A 14 -18.70 10.52 -1.16
N HIS A 15 -18.69 11.70 -0.53
CA HIS A 15 -19.32 11.96 0.78
C HIS A 15 -18.87 10.96 1.84
N PRO A 16 -17.56 10.95 2.19
CA PRO A 16 -17.02 9.95 3.10
C PRO A 16 -17.63 10.04 4.48
N ASP A 17 -18.16 8.92 4.96
CA ASP A 17 -18.64 8.75 6.32
C ASP A 17 -17.88 7.57 6.94
N PHE A 18 -16.69 7.87 7.45
CA PHE A 18 -15.77 6.85 7.94
C PHE A 18 -16.16 6.39 9.35
N HIS A 19 -16.70 5.19 9.46
CA HIS A 19 -17.05 4.56 10.77
C HIS A 19 -15.95 3.65 11.32
N GLY A 20 -14.73 3.65 10.74
CA GLY A 20 -13.62 2.84 11.18
C GLY A 20 -13.67 1.36 10.72
N GLU A 21 -14.64 0.96 9.92
CA GLU A 21 -14.76 -0.44 9.44
C GLU A 21 -13.55 -0.86 8.58
N VAL A 22 -13.04 0.03 7.73
CA VAL A 22 -11.86 -0.24 6.89
C VAL A 22 -10.63 -0.43 7.76
N ILE A 23 -10.45 0.43 8.78
CA ILE A 23 -9.33 0.35 9.72
C ILE A 23 -9.38 -0.96 10.49
N ALA A 24 -10.54 -1.32 11.04
CA ALA A 24 -10.71 -2.57 11.78
C ALA A 24 -10.41 -3.81 10.91
N GLU A 25 -10.76 -3.78 9.63
CA GLU A 25 -10.44 -4.88 8.70
C GLU A 25 -8.94 -4.93 8.36
N LEU A 26 -8.29 -3.78 8.18
CA LEU A 26 -6.83 -3.71 7.98
C LEU A 26 -6.08 -4.22 9.22
N GLU A 27 -6.54 -3.90 10.44
CA GLU A 27 -5.99 -4.44 11.68
C GLU A 27 -6.15 -5.96 11.75
N ARG A 28 -7.35 -6.47 11.44
CA ARG A 28 -7.61 -7.91 11.41
C ARG A 28 -6.72 -8.66 10.41
N LEU A 29 -6.48 -8.09 9.24
CA LEU A 29 -5.58 -8.65 8.22
C LEU A 29 -4.13 -8.64 8.68
N HIS A 30 -3.71 -7.58 9.36
CA HIS A 30 -2.37 -7.49 9.96
C HIS A 30 -2.17 -8.56 11.04
N GLU A 31 -3.10 -8.69 11.99
CA GLU A 31 -3.05 -9.71 13.06
C GLU A 31 -2.99 -11.14 12.51
N SER A 32 -3.63 -11.40 11.37
CA SER A 32 -3.58 -12.71 10.70
C SER A 32 -2.24 -13.03 10.06
N GLY A 33 -1.33 -12.05 9.94
CA GLY A 33 -0.05 -12.17 9.24
C GLY A 33 -0.19 -12.33 7.72
N THR A 34 -1.38 -12.09 7.17
CA THR A 34 -1.65 -12.23 5.73
C THR A 34 -1.08 -11.06 4.94
N VAL A 35 -1.37 -9.85 5.40
CA VAL A 35 -0.83 -8.62 4.84
C VAL A 35 -0.29 -7.73 5.95
N ARG A 36 0.59 -6.82 5.57
CA ARG A 36 1.09 -5.76 6.45
C ARG A 36 0.79 -4.42 5.79
N VAL A 37 0.16 -3.52 6.52
CA VAL A 37 -0.03 -2.14 6.08
C VAL A 37 1.28 -1.39 6.35
N ILE A 38 2.02 -1.10 5.28
CA ILE A 38 3.26 -0.34 5.38
C ILE A 38 2.94 1.11 5.69
N ASP A 39 2.01 1.67 4.91
CA ASP A 39 1.54 3.04 5.08
C ASP A 39 0.13 3.17 4.49
N SER A 40 -0.67 4.05 5.02
CA SER A 40 -1.90 4.50 4.41
C SER A 40 -2.05 6.00 4.59
N LEU A 41 -2.45 6.65 3.51
CA LEU A 41 -2.69 8.09 3.44
C LEU A 41 -4.16 8.29 3.11
N VAL A 42 -4.88 8.98 3.97
CA VAL A 42 -6.25 9.42 3.70
C VAL A 42 -6.23 10.93 3.52
N VAL A 43 -6.73 11.39 2.39
CA VAL A 43 -6.84 12.80 2.06
C VAL A 43 -8.30 13.15 1.90
N TYR A 44 -8.79 14.06 2.68
CA TYR A 44 -10.11 14.65 2.56
C TYR A 44 -10.00 16.07 2.02
N LYS A 45 -10.80 16.38 1.00
CA LYS A 45 -10.92 17.72 0.45
C LYS A 45 -12.32 18.24 0.75
N ASP A 46 -12.41 19.28 1.57
CA ASP A 46 -13.68 19.84 1.99
C ASP A 46 -14.39 20.64 0.86
N ALA A 47 -15.57 21.18 1.16
CA ALA A 47 -16.37 21.95 0.21
C ALA A 47 -15.68 23.26 -0.24
N ASP A 48 -14.80 23.81 0.60
CA ASP A 48 -14.05 25.04 0.33
C ASP A 48 -12.73 24.76 -0.41
N GLY A 49 -12.33 23.48 -0.52
CA GLY A 49 -11.13 22.99 -1.21
C GLY A 49 -9.93 22.86 -0.29
N ASP A 50 -10.11 23.00 1.02
CA ASP A 50 -9.04 22.77 1.99
C ASP A 50 -8.80 21.25 2.15
N LEU A 51 -7.52 20.88 2.26
CA LEU A 51 -7.08 19.48 2.35
C LEU A 51 -6.76 19.11 3.81
N GLU A 52 -7.36 18.02 4.28
CA GLU A 52 -7.00 17.35 5.52
C GLU A 52 -6.35 16.00 5.18
N VAL A 53 -5.21 15.74 5.80
CA VAL A 53 -4.38 14.55 5.50
C VAL A 53 -4.13 13.76 6.77
N GLU A 54 -4.51 12.49 6.78
CA GLU A 54 -4.24 11.54 7.85
C GLU A 54 -3.34 10.40 7.37
N HIS A 55 -2.36 10.06 8.18
CA HIS A 55 -1.51 8.90 8.00
C HIS A 55 -1.83 7.81 9.01
N LEU A 56 -1.93 6.58 8.53
CA LEU A 56 -2.13 5.40 9.36
C LEU A 56 -1.14 4.32 8.95
N SER A 57 -0.38 3.78 9.90
CA SER A 57 0.51 2.64 9.68
C SER A 57 0.28 1.60 10.78
N ASN A 58 0.26 0.31 10.40
CA ASN A 58 0.14 -0.82 11.33
C ASN A 58 1.50 -1.45 11.66
N LEU A 59 2.59 -0.80 11.26
CA LEU A 59 3.93 -1.25 11.60
C LEU A 59 4.17 -1.07 13.10
N THR A 60 4.71 -2.09 13.75
CA THR A 60 5.31 -1.93 15.07
C THR A 60 6.53 -1.02 14.96
N LYS A 61 6.97 -0.45 16.08
CA LYS A 61 8.16 0.40 16.09
C LYS A 61 9.40 -0.35 15.56
N GLU A 62 9.53 -1.61 15.91
CA GLU A 62 10.62 -2.48 15.46
C GLU A 62 10.56 -2.72 13.95
N GLU A 63 9.38 -2.95 13.40
CA GLU A 63 9.18 -3.13 11.96
C GLU A 63 9.45 -1.85 11.17
N ALA A 64 9.04 -0.71 11.72
CA ALA A 64 9.30 0.61 11.13
C ALA A 64 10.82 0.88 11.08
N ILE A 65 11.54 0.65 12.17
CA ILE A 65 13.01 0.81 12.25
C ILE A 65 13.69 -0.11 11.22
N GLU A 66 13.30 -1.38 11.14
CA GLU A 66 13.91 -2.34 10.21
C GLU A 66 13.66 -1.94 8.76
N LEU A 67 12.46 -1.46 8.44
CA LEU A 67 12.11 -1.02 7.09
C LEU A 67 12.84 0.29 6.74
N GLY A 68 12.89 1.25 7.67
CA GLY A 68 13.61 2.50 7.51
C GLY A 68 15.10 2.30 7.28
N SER A 69 15.71 1.39 8.05
CA SER A 69 17.10 0.99 7.84
C SER A 69 17.36 0.47 6.42
N LYS A 70 16.47 -0.38 5.89
CA LYS A 70 16.62 -0.93 4.54
C LYS A 70 16.46 0.12 3.45
N ILE A 71 15.46 0.99 3.60
CA ILE A 71 15.22 2.10 2.66
C ILE A 71 16.44 3.03 2.68
N GLY A 72 16.89 3.44 3.86
CA GLY A 72 18.06 4.28 4.02
C GLY A 72 19.32 3.66 3.44
N ALA A 73 19.55 2.35 3.65
CA ALA A 73 20.65 1.62 3.04
C ALA A 73 20.63 1.66 1.52
N LEU A 74 19.45 1.47 0.90
CA LEU A 74 19.30 1.50 -0.55
C LEU A 74 19.53 2.90 -1.11
N ILE A 75 19.05 3.94 -0.43
CA ILE A 75 19.30 5.34 -0.80
C ILE A 75 20.79 5.64 -0.69
N GLY A 76 21.43 5.31 0.44
CA GLY A 76 22.84 5.53 0.66
C GLY A 76 23.72 4.80 -0.35
N LEU A 77 23.38 3.55 -0.69
CA LEU A 77 24.03 2.78 -1.74
C LEU A 77 23.94 3.47 -3.12
N GLY A 78 22.82 4.09 -3.43
CA GLY A 78 22.59 4.82 -4.68
C GLY A 78 23.39 6.12 -4.78
N ILE A 79 23.70 6.76 -3.63
CA ILE A 79 24.38 8.06 -3.57
C ILE A 79 25.90 7.88 -3.47
N GLU A 80 26.38 7.05 -2.53
CA GLU A 80 27.80 6.94 -2.16
C GLU A 80 28.35 5.50 -2.24
N GLY A 81 27.60 4.57 -2.86
CA GLY A 81 28.00 3.17 -2.98
C GLY A 81 28.00 2.44 -1.63
N GLU A 82 28.89 1.45 -1.48
CA GLU A 82 28.93 0.59 -0.29
C GLU A 82 29.18 1.39 1.03
N GLU A 83 29.95 2.47 0.97
CA GLU A 83 30.22 3.32 2.13
C GLU A 83 28.95 4.08 2.58
N GLY A 84 28.12 4.54 1.63
CA GLY A 84 26.87 5.22 1.91
C GLY A 84 25.77 4.28 2.43
N MET A 85 25.86 2.99 2.16
CA MET A 85 24.86 2.01 2.58
C MET A 85 24.75 1.90 4.11
N GLU A 86 25.86 1.88 4.84
CA GLU A 86 25.86 1.78 6.30
C GLU A 86 25.33 3.06 6.94
N VAL A 87 25.80 4.21 6.49
CA VAL A 87 25.34 5.53 6.97
C VAL A 87 23.85 5.74 6.67
N GLY A 88 23.40 5.37 5.46
CA GLY A 88 22.02 5.44 5.09
C GLY A 88 21.12 4.50 5.90
N ALA A 89 21.61 3.30 6.23
CA ALA A 89 20.86 2.36 7.06
C ALA A 89 20.65 2.91 8.49
N GLU A 90 21.68 3.50 9.09
CA GLU A 90 21.59 4.10 10.42
C GLU A 90 20.64 5.30 10.44
N ALA A 91 20.80 6.23 9.50
CA ALA A 91 19.93 7.40 9.38
C ALA A 91 18.45 7.03 9.14
N GLY A 92 18.21 6.05 8.28
CA GLY A 92 16.83 5.57 8.01
C GLY A 92 16.20 4.85 9.21
N ALA A 93 17.00 4.13 10.00
CA ALA A 93 16.54 3.52 11.25
C ALA A 93 16.20 4.57 12.32
N GLU A 94 17.03 5.59 12.46
CA GLU A 94 16.84 6.70 13.41
C GLU A 94 15.58 7.50 13.08
N GLN A 95 15.42 7.91 11.83
CA GLN A 95 14.23 8.63 11.38
C GLN A 95 12.95 7.81 11.60
N ALA A 96 12.97 6.52 11.25
CA ALA A 96 11.82 5.64 11.47
C ALA A 96 11.48 5.43 12.95
N ALA A 97 12.48 5.49 13.84
CA ALA A 97 12.27 5.37 15.29
C ALA A 97 11.61 6.60 15.91
N GLU A 98 11.84 7.78 15.34
CA GLU A 98 11.36 9.08 15.84
C GLU A 98 10.00 9.47 15.21
N GLU A 99 9.87 9.33 13.90
CA GLU A 99 8.75 9.86 13.13
C GLU A 99 7.84 8.75 12.52
N GLY A 100 8.29 7.48 12.56
CA GLY A 100 7.64 6.41 11.82
C GLY A 100 8.08 6.38 10.35
N ILE A 101 7.43 5.51 9.57
CA ILE A 101 7.65 5.43 8.13
C ILE A 101 6.40 5.88 7.42
N HIS A 102 6.55 6.89 6.56
CA HIS A 102 5.48 7.41 5.72
C HIS A 102 5.92 7.48 4.24
N PRO A 103 6.13 6.32 3.56
CA PRO A 103 6.61 6.31 2.18
C PRO A 103 5.70 7.05 1.22
N LEU A 104 4.39 7.05 1.49
CA LEU A 104 3.40 7.75 0.65
C LEU A 104 3.49 9.27 0.73
N SER A 105 4.04 9.83 1.81
CA SER A 105 4.23 11.28 1.92
C SER A 105 5.18 11.83 0.86
N GLY A 106 6.25 11.10 0.55
CA GLY A 106 7.21 11.49 -0.49
C GLY A 106 6.63 11.32 -1.90
N VAL A 107 5.88 10.25 -2.13
CA VAL A 107 5.27 9.94 -3.43
C VAL A 107 4.09 10.87 -3.72
N ALA A 108 3.27 11.17 -2.72
CA ALA A 108 2.11 12.04 -2.88
C ALA A 108 2.50 13.51 -3.10
N ALA A 109 3.69 13.95 -2.62
CA ALA A 109 4.10 15.34 -2.69
C ALA A 109 4.72 15.74 -4.03
N GLU A 110 5.33 14.81 -4.78
CA GLU A 110 6.15 15.18 -5.94
C GLU A 110 5.73 14.56 -7.28
N GLU A 111 5.04 13.42 -7.29
CA GLU A 111 4.78 12.69 -8.54
C GLU A 111 3.29 12.41 -8.84
N TRP A 112 2.40 12.68 -7.90
CA TRP A 112 0.99 12.37 -8.08
C TRP A 112 0.12 13.63 -8.00
N ASP A 113 -0.24 14.17 -9.16
CA ASP A 113 -1.31 15.17 -9.34
C ASP A 113 -2.69 14.70 -8.82
N VAL A 114 -2.74 13.48 -8.23
CA VAL A 114 -3.96 12.89 -7.68
C VAL A 114 -4.62 13.77 -6.63
N LEU A 115 -3.83 14.52 -5.84
CA LEU A 115 -4.37 15.41 -4.81
C LEU A 115 -5.07 16.65 -5.40
N GLU A 116 -4.59 17.13 -6.55
CA GLU A 116 -5.21 18.26 -7.24
C GLU A 116 -6.53 17.86 -7.91
N ASP A 117 -6.58 16.61 -8.42
CA ASP A 117 -7.73 16.07 -9.13
C ASP A 117 -8.84 15.55 -8.21
N ILE A 118 -8.64 15.51 -6.86
CA ILE A 118 -9.69 15.13 -5.92
C ILE A 118 -10.79 16.21 -5.94
N PRO A 119 -12.05 15.86 -6.26
CA PRO A 119 -13.15 16.82 -6.22
C PRO A 119 -13.41 17.33 -4.80
N ASN A 120 -13.95 18.54 -4.66
CA ASN A 120 -14.40 19.05 -3.36
C ASN A 120 -15.47 18.15 -2.75
N ASP A 121 -15.52 18.07 -1.41
CA ASP A 121 -16.43 17.22 -0.63
C ASP A 121 -16.27 15.71 -0.93
N THR A 122 -15.03 15.30 -1.21
CA THR A 122 -14.67 13.89 -1.42
C THR A 122 -13.39 13.54 -0.67
N ALA A 123 -13.10 12.24 -0.58
CA ALA A 123 -11.83 11.77 -0.06
C ALA A 123 -11.19 10.76 -0.99
N ALA A 124 -9.87 10.67 -0.90
CA ALA A 124 -9.10 9.59 -1.48
C ALA A 124 -8.29 8.88 -0.39
N ALA A 125 -8.10 7.58 -0.55
CA ALA A 125 -7.19 6.81 0.29
C ALA A 125 -6.18 6.07 -0.56
N LEU A 126 -4.92 6.15 -0.16
CA LEU A 126 -3.82 5.39 -0.72
C LEU A 126 -3.36 4.41 0.36
N ILE A 127 -3.31 3.13 0.03
CA ILE A 127 -2.93 2.09 0.97
C ILE A 127 -1.78 1.28 0.36
N LEU A 128 -0.65 1.24 1.06
CA LEU A 128 0.52 0.48 0.66
C LEU A 128 0.58 -0.81 1.49
N LEU A 129 0.32 -1.94 0.84
CA LEU A 129 0.23 -3.25 1.45
C LEU A 129 1.40 -4.15 1.06
N GLU A 130 2.03 -4.79 2.03
CA GLU A 130 2.92 -5.93 1.79
C GLU A 130 2.14 -7.24 1.90
N HIS A 131 2.25 -8.08 0.86
CA HIS A 131 1.74 -9.46 0.89
C HIS A 131 2.73 -10.38 1.62
N HIS A 132 2.70 -10.34 2.95
CA HIS A 132 3.66 -11.06 3.78
C HIS A 132 3.60 -12.58 3.61
N TRP A 133 2.42 -13.14 3.35
CA TRP A 133 2.21 -14.57 3.07
C TRP A 133 3.03 -15.08 1.87
N ALA A 134 3.40 -14.21 0.94
CA ALA A 134 4.13 -14.59 -0.26
C ALA A 134 5.64 -14.81 -0.02
N VAL A 135 6.19 -14.32 1.10
CA VAL A 135 7.62 -14.44 1.42
C VAL A 135 8.05 -15.90 1.53
N PRO A 136 7.44 -16.76 2.37
CA PRO A 136 7.86 -18.16 2.49
C PRO A 136 7.67 -18.94 1.18
N LEU A 137 6.65 -18.63 0.39
CA LEU A 137 6.41 -19.25 -0.91
C LEU A 137 7.54 -18.88 -1.90
N ARG A 138 7.87 -17.59 -2.03
CA ARG A 138 8.98 -17.10 -2.86
C ARG A 138 10.30 -17.78 -2.49
N ASP A 139 10.59 -17.85 -1.20
CA ASP A 139 11.82 -18.45 -0.70
C ASP A 139 11.88 -19.97 -0.98
N ALA A 140 10.74 -20.66 -0.89
CA ALA A 140 10.65 -22.07 -1.27
C ALA A 140 10.86 -22.27 -2.78
N ILE A 141 10.28 -21.43 -3.63
CA ILE A 141 10.48 -21.45 -5.08
C ILE A 141 11.96 -21.22 -5.42
N ALA A 142 12.60 -20.22 -4.81
CA ALA A 142 14.01 -19.93 -5.01
C ALA A 142 14.92 -21.10 -4.61
N ARG A 143 14.65 -21.75 -3.47
CA ARG A 143 15.39 -22.96 -3.04
C ARG A 143 15.25 -24.14 -4.02
N ALA A 144 14.10 -24.21 -4.70
CA ALA A 144 13.86 -25.23 -5.74
C ALA A 144 14.46 -24.85 -7.12
N GLY A 145 15.20 -23.74 -7.22
CA GLY A 145 15.78 -23.26 -8.48
C GLY A 145 14.77 -22.52 -9.37
N GLY A 146 13.60 -22.23 -8.87
CA GLY A 146 12.56 -21.47 -9.58
C GLY A 146 12.80 -19.96 -9.52
N PHE A 147 12.23 -19.24 -10.48
CA PHE A 147 12.21 -17.79 -10.53
C PHE A 147 10.90 -17.28 -11.12
N ARG A 148 10.56 -16.04 -10.81
CA ARG A 148 9.34 -15.41 -11.29
C ARG A 148 9.49 -14.98 -12.75
N LEU A 149 8.55 -15.38 -13.59
CA LEU A 149 8.45 -14.93 -14.98
C LEU A 149 7.50 -13.74 -15.13
N SER A 150 6.35 -13.78 -14.43
CA SER A 150 5.34 -12.73 -14.45
C SER A 150 4.50 -12.81 -13.19
N ASP A 151 3.88 -11.71 -12.82
CA ASP A 151 2.85 -11.62 -11.78
C ASP A 151 1.80 -10.55 -12.16
N GLY A 152 0.64 -10.63 -11.53
CA GLY A 152 -0.45 -9.68 -11.73
C GLY A 152 -1.75 -10.16 -11.10
N PHE A 153 -2.71 -9.26 -11.02
CA PHE A 153 -4.09 -9.61 -10.68
C PHE A 153 -4.82 -10.05 -11.95
N ILE A 154 -5.57 -11.13 -11.82
CA ILE A 154 -6.38 -11.66 -12.93
C ILE A 154 -7.73 -10.95 -12.91
N SER A 155 -8.17 -10.44 -14.06
CA SER A 155 -9.45 -9.73 -14.16
C SER A 155 -10.63 -10.68 -13.91
N PRO A 156 -11.75 -10.19 -13.36
CA PRO A 156 -12.96 -11.00 -13.20
C PRO A 156 -13.44 -11.63 -14.52
N LEU A 157 -13.26 -10.93 -15.66
CA LEU A 157 -13.63 -11.44 -16.98
C LEU A 157 -12.76 -12.64 -17.40
N ASP A 158 -11.48 -12.61 -17.10
CA ASP A 158 -10.58 -13.73 -17.37
C ASP A 158 -10.90 -14.93 -16.47
N LEU A 159 -11.28 -14.66 -15.19
CA LEU A 159 -11.75 -15.70 -14.27
C LEU A 159 -13.03 -16.39 -14.79
N VAL A 160 -13.94 -15.63 -15.37
CA VAL A 160 -15.13 -16.21 -16.06
C VAL A 160 -14.70 -17.07 -17.25
N ALA A 161 -13.78 -16.57 -18.07
CA ALA A 161 -13.32 -17.28 -19.26
C ALA A 161 -12.69 -18.64 -18.96
N ILE A 162 -12.00 -18.77 -17.81
CA ILE A 162 -11.38 -20.05 -17.38
C ILE A 162 -12.27 -20.85 -16.42
N GLY A 163 -13.51 -20.41 -16.15
CA GLY A 163 -14.51 -21.14 -15.36
C GLY A 163 -14.30 -21.11 -13.84
N LEU A 164 -13.48 -20.19 -13.31
CA LEU A 164 -13.28 -19.99 -11.86
C LEU A 164 -14.29 -19.03 -11.24
N MET A 165 -15.05 -18.32 -12.05
CA MET A 165 -16.09 -17.38 -11.62
C MET A 165 -17.26 -17.45 -12.58
N SER A 166 -18.50 -17.29 -12.10
CA SER A 166 -19.66 -17.12 -12.95
C SER A 166 -19.77 -15.68 -13.48
N ALA A 167 -20.51 -15.52 -14.60
CA ALA A 167 -20.73 -14.18 -15.16
C ALA A 167 -21.56 -13.28 -14.23
N ASP A 168 -22.41 -13.85 -13.39
CA ASP A 168 -23.22 -13.08 -12.43
C ASP A 168 -22.37 -12.62 -11.25
N GLU A 169 -21.51 -13.47 -10.70
CA GLU A 169 -20.53 -13.07 -9.67
C GLU A 169 -19.58 -11.98 -10.17
N ALA A 170 -19.09 -12.08 -11.42
CA ALA A 170 -18.23 -11.05 -12.01
C ALA A 170 -18.94 -9.70 -12.15
N LYS A 171 -20.24 -9.69 -12.47
CA LYS A 171 -21.05 -8.46 -12.53
C LYS A 171 -21.28 -7.86 -11.14
N GLU A 172 -21.56 -8.68 -10.13
CA GLU A 172 -21.74 -8.22 -8.77
C GLU A 172 -20.45 -7.58 -8.25
N LEU A 173 -19.30 -8.20 -8.49
CA LEU A 173 -18.00 -7.68 -8.14
C LEU A 173 -17.73 -6.32 -8.82
N HIS A 174 -17.97 -6.24 -10.12
CA HIS A 174 -17.80 -5.00 -10.88
C HIS A 174 -18.70 -3.87 -10.37
N VAL A 175 -19.94 -4.17 -10.02
CA VAL A 175 -20.85 -3.18 -9.41
C VAL A 175 -20.36 -2.71 -8.06
N GLN A 176 -19.83 -3.59 -7.23
CA GLN A 176 -19.22 -3.21 -5.94
C GLN A 176 -18.02 -2.28 -6.13
N GLU A 177 -17.13 -2.60 -7.07
CA GLU A 177 -15.91 -1.82 -7.34
C GLU A 177 -16.21 -0.45 -7.99
N THR A 178 -17.31 -0.32 -8.76
CA THR A 178 -17.61 0.89 -9.52
C THR A 178 -18.78 1.70 -8.97
N SER A 179 -19.51 1.22 -7.98
CA SER A 179 -20.71 1.86 -7.46
C SER A 179 -20.48 3.26 -6.88
N GLY A 180 -19.26 3.54 -6.42
CA GLY A 180 -18.83 4.86 -5.97
C GLY A 180 -18.56 5.84 -7.13
N ALA A 181 -18.02 5.35 -8.25
CA ALA A 181 -17.62 6.18 -9.39
C ALA A 181 -18.79 6.70 -10.24
N ALA A 182 -19.97 6.04 -10.19
CA ALA A 182 -21.13 6.38 -11.02
C ALA A 182 -21.97 7.55 -10.49
N LYS A 183 -21.59 8.16 -9.36
CA LYS A 183 -22.29 9.28 -8.71
C LYS A 183 -21.52 10.59 -8.71
N ALA A 184 -20.36 10.63 -9.38
CA ALA A 184 -19.54 11.83 -9.55
C ALA A 184 -19.96 12.65 -10.78
#